data_46d2ae86050a58b3fa0e7c0a9287b5f5
#
_entry.id   46d2ae86050a58b3fa0e7c0a9287b5f5
#
_cell.length_a   1.000
_cell.length_b   1.000
_cell.length_c   1.000
_cell.angle_alpha   90.00
_cell.angle_beta   90.00
_cell.angle_gamma   90.00
#
_symmetry.space_group_name_H-M   'P 1'
#
loop_
_entity.id
_entity.type
_entity.pdbx_description
1 polymer ?
#
loop_
_entity_poly.entity_id
_entity_poly.type
_entity_poly.pdbx_seq_one_letter_code
_entity_poly.pdbx_strand_id
1 'polypeptide(L)'
;MTTRAGFVALIGEPNAGKSTLLNRMVGAKVSIVTHKVQTTRARIRGVAMEGDAQIVFVDTPGLFQPRRRLDRAMVAAAWGGAADADVVVLMIEAHRGITDGVKRILDGLAEIGQGRRVALAINKIDRVEAPVLLGLTKDLNERFDFAETFMISAEKGHGVDDLRRWLAAELPEGPWLYPEDQIADLPMRMIAAEMTREKLTLRLHQELPYQLTVETETWEERKDGSARIEQLIYVTRDGHKGIVLGHKGETIKAVSQAARAELTEFLGRKVHLFLQVKVREKWLEEAERYDQMGLDFKDGNA
;
A
#
# COMPACT_ATOMS: atom_id res chain seq x y z
N MET A 1 30.84 -1.39 -12.91
CA MET A 1 29.64 -2.21 -12.62
C MET A 1 28.47 -1.51 -13.28
N THR A 2 27.63 -2.25 -14.00
CA THR A 2 26.44 -1.67 -14.64
C THR A 2 25.33 -1.58 -13.59
N THR A 3 24.78 -0.37 -13.40
CA THR A 3 23.62 -0.16 -12.53
C THR A 3 22.36 -0.78 -13.15
N ARG A 4 21.40 -1.17 -12.31
CA ARG A 4 20.09 -1.68 -12.71
C ARG A 4 19.01 -0.83 -12.07
N ALA A 5 17.91 -0.62 -12.76
CA ALA A 5 16.74 0.04 -12.19
C ALA A 5 15.47 -0.40 -12.91
N GLY A 6 14.37 -0.53 -12.15
CA GLY A 6 13.10 -0.89 -12.76
C GLY A 6 11.95 -0.92 -11.75
N PHE A 7 10.76 -1.12 -12.27
CA PHE A 7 9.52 -1.14 -11.52
C PHE A 7 9.09 -2.56 -11.17
N VAL A 8 8.73 -2.76 -9.89
CA VAL A 8 8.20 -4.01 -9.36
C VAL A 8 6.79 -3.78 -8.84
N ALA A 9 5.79 -4.38 -9.45
CA ALA A 9 4.41 -4.29 -8.98
C ALA A 9 4.12 -5.38 -7.93
N LEU A 10 3.62 -4.97 -6.77
CA LEU A 10 3.11 -5.88 -5.74
C LEU A 10 1.60 -6.03 -5.93
N ILE A 11 1.13 -7.22 -6.33
CA ILE A 11 -0.28 -7.53 -6.51
C ILE A 11 -0.73 -8.66 -5.58
N GLY A 12 -2.02 -8.78 -5.38
CA GLY A 12 -2.62 -9.81 -4.52
C GLY A 12 -3.91 -9.33 -3.88
N GLU A 13 -4.62 -10.24 -3.21
CA GLU A 13 -5.83 -9.90 -2.48
C GLU A 13 -5.58 -8.84 -1.38
N PRO A 14 -6.62 -8.15 -0.90
CA PRO A 14 -6.52 -7.33 0.31
C PRO A 14 -5.95 -8.16 1.47
N ASN A 15 -5.09 -7.55 2.28
CA ASN A 15 -4.41 -8.17 3.42
C ASN A 15 -3.36 -9.25 3.09
N ALA A 16 -3.02 -9.49 1.83
CA ALA A 16 -1.93 -10.40 1.46
C ALA A 16 -0.56 -9.98 2.04
N GLY A 17 -0.42 -8.73 2.49
CA GLY A 17 0.78 -8.21 3.14
C GLY A 17 1.66 -7.35 2.23
N LYS A 18 1.12 -6.83 1.12
CA LYS A 18 1.84 -5.99 0.14
C LYS A 18 2.51 -4.78 0.79
N SER A 19 1.74 -3.96 1.50
CA SER A 19 2.26 -2.76 2.19
C SER A 19 3.25 -3.09 3.31
N THR A 20 3.09 -4.25 3.97
CA THR A 20 4.05 -4.73 4.96
C THR A 20 5.38 -5.10 4.30
N LEU A 21 5.31 -5.81 3.16
CA LEU A 21 6.49 -6.16 2.38
C LEU A 21 7.17 -4.90 1.84
N LEU A 22 6.40 -3.97 1.25
CA LEU A 22 6.94 -2.70 0.77
C LEU A 22 7.72 -1.95 1.85
N ASN A 23 7.11 -1.72 3.02
CA ASN A 23 7.76 -1.02 4.13
C ASN A 23 9.06 -1.71 4.56
N ARG A 24 9.06 -3.05 4.58
CA ARG A 24 10.27 -3.83 4.92
C ARG A 24 11.34 -3.72 3.85
N MET A 25 10.99 -3.80 2.58
CA MET A 25 11.93 -3.67 1.46
C MET A 25 12.59 -2.29 1.42
N VAL A 26 11.81 -1.24 1.66
CA VAL A 26 12.27 0.15 1.71
C VAL A 26 13.04 0.48 3.00
N GLY A 27 12.78 -0.25 4.09
CA GLY A 27 13.35 0.04 5.40
C GLY A 27 12.71 1.21 6.14
N ALA A 28 11.57 1.71 5.65
CA ALA A 28 10.80 2.80 6.25
C ALA A 28 9.30 2.63 6.03
N LYS A 29 8.49 3.28 6.85
CA LYS A 29 7.03 3.25 6.71
C LYS A 29 6.56 4.25 5.65
N VAL A 30 6.43 3.80 4.41
CA VAL A 30 5.93 4.59 3.28
C VAL A 30 4.48 4.25 2.92
N SER A 31 3.98 3.10 3.34
CA SER A 31 2.59 2.68 3.15
C SER A 31 1.95 2.27 4.49
N ILE A 32 0.66 2.55 4.65
CA ILE A 32 -0.08 2.21 5.87
C ILE A 32 -0.47 0.74 5.89
N VAL A 33 -0.50 0.18 7.09
CA VAL A 33 -0.81 -1.24 7.31
C VAL A 33 -1.98 -1.40 8.27
N THR A 34 -3.07 -1.99 7.81
CA THR A 34 -4.19 -2.37 8.68
C THR A 34 -4.70 -3.77 8.34
N HIS A 35 -5.45 -4.38 9.24
CA HIS A 35 -6.15 -5.65 9.01
C HIS A 35 -7.45 -5.48 8.20
N LYS A 36 -7.84 -4.23 7.88
CA LYS A 36 -9.07 -3.94 7.11
C LYS A 36 -8.77 -3.98 5.61
N VAL A 37 -9.75 -4.38 4.82
CA VAL A 37 -9.64 -4.32 3.36
C VAL A 37 -9.54 -2.87 2.87
N GLN A 38 -9.05 -2.65 1.65
CA GLN A 38 -8.90 -1.31 1.05
C GLN A 38 -8.05 -0.33 1.90
N THR A 39 -7.02 -0.85 2.58
CA THR A 39 -6.09 -0.01 3.36
C THR A 39 -5.33 0.94 2.43
N THR A 40 -4.68 0.41 1.40
CA THR A 40 -4.00 1.20 0.37
C THR A 40 -5.02 1.65 -0.67
N ARG A 41 -5.13 2.96 -0.88
CA ARG A 41 -6.00 3.56 -1.89
C ARG A 41 -5.21 4.26 -2.98
N ALA A 42 -4.08 4.83 -2.63
CA ALA A 42 -3.18 5.51 -3.53
C ALA A 42 -2.15 4.54 -4.12
N ARG A 43 -1.68 4.83 -5.32
CA ARG A 43 -0.51 4.18 -5.92
C ARG A 43 0.73 4.72 -5.21
N ILE A 44 1.35 3.91 -4.37
CA ILE A 44 2.55 4.30 -3.61
C ILE A 44 3.77 3.70 -4.29
N ARG A 45 4.78 4.53 -4.56
CA ARG A 45 6.08 4.08 -5.02
C ARG A 45 7.08 4.16 -3.87
N GLY A 46 7.66 3.01 -3.53
CA GLY A 46 8.76 2.92 -2.57
C GLY A 46 10.04 2.54 -3.28
N VAL A 47 11.14 3.17 -2.93
CA VAL A 47 12.45 2.95 -3.53
C VAL A 47 13.33 2.19 -2.56
N ALA A 48 13.95 1.10 -3.01
CA ALA A 48 14.91 0.33 -2.24
C ALA A 48 16.17 0.08 -3.07
N MET A 49 17.32 0.11 -2.41
CA MET A 49 18.61 -0.22 -3.00
C MET A 49 19.01 -1.64 -2.62
N GLU A 50 19.51 -2.40 -3.59
CA GLU A 50 20.18 -3.70 -3.37
C GLU A 50 21.43 -3.77 -4.23
N GLY A 51 22.61 -3.54 -3.60
CA GLY A 51 23.86 -3.35 -4.32
C GLY A 51 23.78 -2.21 -5.33
N ASP A 52 24.08 -2.47 -6.61
CA ASP A 52 23.99 -1.49 -7.70
C ASP A 52 22.58 -1.40 -8.33
N ALA A 53 21.59 -2.11 -7.79
CA ALA A 53 20.23 -2.13 -8.31
C ALA A 53 19.28 -1.22 -7.48
N GLN A 54 18.49 -0.41 -8.18
CA GLN A 54 17.41 0.38 -7.61
C GLN A 54 16.05 -0.27 -7.94
N ILE A 55 15.38 -0.77 -6.92
CA ILE A 55 14.07 -1.41 -7.05
C ILE A 55 12.99 -0.39 -6.72
N VAL A 56 12.16 -0.04 -7.69
CA VAL A 56 11.02 0.85 -7.48
C VAL A 56 9.75 0.01 -7.32
N PHE A 57 9.38 -0.23 -6.08
CA PHE A 57 8.14 -0.95 -5.76
C PHE A 57 6.92 -0.07 -6.01
N VAL A 58 5.92 -0.63 -6.68
CA VAL A 58 4.61 -0.02 -6.84
C VAL A 58 3.64 -0.79 -5.94
N ASP A 59 3.30 -0.21 -4.76
CA ASP A 59 2.23 -0.75 -3.91
C ASP A 59 0.89 -0.41 -4.54
N THR A 60 0.15 -1.44 -4.85
CA THR A 60 -1.15 -1.29 -5.48
C THR A 60 -2.27 -1.60 -4.49
N PRO A 61 -3.45 -0.99 -4.64
CA PRO A 61 -4.63 -1.46 -3.96
C PRO A 61 -4.79 -2.97 -4.12
N GLY A 62 -5.35 -3.64 -3.11
CA GLY A 62 -5.62 -5.07 -3.22
C GLY A 62 -6.59 -5.37 -4.38
N LEU A 63 -6.36 -6.46 -5.10
CA LEU A 63 -7.27 -6.94 -6.14
C LEU A 63 -8.46 -7.65 -5.48
N PHE A 64 -9.64 -7.10 -5.67
CA PHE A 64 -10.91 -7.61 -5.13
C PHE A 64 -12.06 -7.34 -6.11
N GLN A 65 -13.22 -7.89 -5.85
CA GLN A 65 -14.40 -7.61 -6.65
C GLN A 65 -14.94 -6.19 -6.34
N PRO A 66 -14.87 -5.24 -7.29
CA PRO A 66 -15.26 -3.86 -7.04
C PRO A 66 -16.78 -3.71 -6.93
N ARG A 67 -17.23 -2.82 -6.04
CA ARG A 67 -18.64 -2.50 -5.83
C ARG A 67 -18.97 -1.03 -6.09
N ARG A 68 -18.04 -0.13 -5.79
CA ARG A 68 -18.20 1.33 -5.89
C ARG A 68 -17.27 1.87 -6.97
N ARG A 69 -17.50 3.11 -7.40
CA ARG A 69 -16.64 3.80 -8.36
C ARG A 69 -15.17 3.81 -7.94
N LEU A 70 -14.89 4.20 -6.71
CA LEU A 70 -13.53 4.20 -6.17
C LEU A 70 -12.91 2.81 -6.22
N ASP A 71 -13.66 1.76 -5.90
CA ASP A 71 -13.18 0.38 -5.95
C ASP A 71 -12.73 -0.01 -7.36
N ARG A 72 -13.49 0.37 -8.39
CA ARG A 72 -13.15 0.11 -9.81
C ARG A 72 -11.88 0.83 -10.21
N ALA A 73 -11.76 2.12 -9.90
CA ALA A 73 -10.55 2.89 -10.17
C ALA A 73 -9.31 2.30 -9.46
N MET A 74 -9.47 1.82 -8.21
CA MET A 74 -8.40 1.15 -7.46
C MET A 74 -7.97 -0.16 -8.14
N VAL A 75 -8.91 -1.00 -8.57
CA VAL A 75 -8.62 -2.27 -9.26
C VAL A 75 -7.97 -2.01 -10.62
N ALA A 76 -8.48 -1.05 -11.40
CA ALA A 76 -7.89 -0.64 -12.67
C ALA A 76 -6.44 -0.13 -12.48
N ALA A 77 -6.20 0.71 -11.47
CA ALA A 77 -4.86 1.19 -11.14
C ALA A 77 -3.89 0.06 -10.74
N ALA A 78 -4.40 -0.98 -10.04
CA ALA A 78 -3.60 -2.14 -9.68
C ALA A 78 -3.18 -2.95 -10.92
N TRP A 79 -4.10 -3.20 -11.83
CA TRP A 79 -3.80 -3.89 -13.09
C TRP A 79 -2.92 -3.06 -14.02
N GLY A 80 -3.16 -1.75 -14.13
CA GLY A 80 -2.28 -0.84 -14.87
C GLY A 80 -0.85 -0.84 -14.32
N GLY A 81 -0.70 -0.82 -12.98
CA GLY A 81 0.62 -0.94 -12.34
C GLY A 81 1.32 -2.25 -12.64
N ALA A 82 0.59 -3.36 -12.66
CA ALA A 82 1.14 -4.67 -13.05
C ALA A 82 1.50 -4.70 -14.55
N ALA A 83 0.69 -4.05 -15.39
CA ALA A 83 0.94 -3.97 -16.82
C ALA A 83 2.15 -3.10 -17.19
N ASP A 84 2.50 -2.11 -16.40
CA ASP A 84 3.63 -1.19 -16.63
C ASP A 84 4.94 -1.65 -15.98
N ALA A 85 4.90 -2.63 -15.06
CA ALA A 85 6.08 -3.05 -14.31
C ALA A 85 7.00 -4.00 -15.10
N ASP A 86 8.29 -3.98 -14.79
CA ASP A 86 9.29 -4.90 -15.32
C ASP A 86 9.14 -6.30 -14.71
N VAL A 87 8.79 -6.35 -13.42
CA VAL A 87 8.54 -7.59 -12.67
C VAL A 87 7.26 -7.46 -11.87
N VAL A 88 6.47 -8.51 -11.84
CA VAL A 88 5.26 -8.60 -11.00
C VAL A 88 5.48 -9.60 -9.87
N VAL A 89 5.12 -9.24 -8.65
CA VAL A 89 5.12 -10.16 -7.50
C VAL A 89 3.69 -10.41 -7.07
N LEU A 90 3.20 -11.61 -7.30
CA LEU A 90 1.91 -12.07 -6.78
C LEU A 90 2.08 -12.50 -5.33
N MET A 91 1.41 -11.81 -4.40
CA MET A 91 1.41 -12.15 -2.99
C MET A 91 0.14 -12.91 -2.58
N ILE A 92 0.33 -14.06 -1.93
CA ILE A 92 -0.75 -14.92 -1.44
C ILE A 92 -0.55 -15.18 0.05
N GLU A 93 -1.65 -15.22 0.82
CA GLU A 93 -1.59 -15.61 2.23
C GLU A 93 -1.54 -17.13 2.38
N ALA A 94 -0.47 -17.67 2.96
CA ALA A 94 -0.26 -19.11 3.11
C ALA A 94 -1.44 -19.83 3.78
N HIS A 95 -1.99 -19.25 4.85
CA HIS A 95 -3.09 -19.90 5.62
C HIS A 95 -4.46 -19.82 4.97
N ARG A 96 -4.65 -18.96 3.96
CA ARG A 96 -5.90 -18.87 3.18
C ARG A 96 -5.88 -19.73 1.92
N GLY A 97 -4.68 -20.08 1.46
CA GLY A 97 -4.50 -20.90 0.28
C GLY A 97 -5.06 -20.27 -1.00
N ILE A 98 -5.53 -21.11 -1.93
CA ILE A 98 -6.05 -20.69 -3.24
C ILE A 98 -7.52 -20.32 -3.12
N THR A 99 -7.80 -19.08 -2.84
CA THR A 99 -9.15 -18.51 -2.81
C THR A 99 -9.68 -18.25 -4.24
N ASP A 100 -10.99 -17.99 -4.37
CA ASP A 100 -11.54 -17.56 -5.67
C ASP A 100 -11.00 -16.19 -6.10
N GLY A 101 -10.57 -15.35 -5.16
CA GLY A 101 -9.84 -14.12 -5.45
C GLY A 101 -8.49 -14.40 -6.11
N VAL A 102 -7.72 -15.32 -5.54
CA VAL A 102 -6.44 -15.77 -6.11
C VAL A 102 -6.62 -16.35 -7.51
N LYS A 103 -7.64 -17.18 -7.74
CA LYS A 103 -7.93 -17.75 -9.08
C LYS A 103 -8.16 -16.64 -10.11
N ARG A 104 -9.02 -15.66 -9.79
CA ARG A 104 -9.27 -14.51 -10.67
C ARG A 104 -8.02 -13.69 -10.96
N ILE A 105 -7.12 -13.55 -9.97
CA ILE A 105 -5.85 -12.86 -10.19
C ILE A 105 -4.96 -13.65 -11.13
N LEU A 106 -4.89 -14.96 -11.00
CA LEU A 106 -4.13 -15.82 -11.92
C LEU A 106 -4.68 -15.74 -13.35
N ASP A 107 -6.02 -15.75 -13.51
CA ASP A 107 -6.66 -15.58 -14.82
C ASP A 107 -6.29 -14.22 -15.44
N GLY A 108 -6.38 -13.13 -14.68
CA GLY A 108 -5.99 -11.80 -15.16
C GLY A 108 -4.49 -11.68 -15.46
N LEU A 109 -3.62 -12.35 -14.71
CA LEU A 109 -2.19 -12.41 -14.99
C LEU A 109 -1.89 -13.15 -16.31
N ALA A 110 -2.65 -14.19 -16.63
CA ALA A 110 -2.51 -14.89 -17.90
C ALA A 110 -2.86 -13.98 -19.10
N GLU A 111 -3.78 -13.02 -18.93
CA GLU A 111 -4.14 -12.04 -19.96
C GLU A 111 -3.05 -10.97 -20.18
N ILE A 112 -2.48 -10.43 -19.08
CA ILE A 112 -1.47 -9.35 -19.16
C ILE A 112 -0.04 -9.88 -19.25
N GLY A 113 0.18 -11.16 -18.92
CA GLY A 113 1.48 -11.73 -18.56
C GLY A 113 2.32 -12.23 -19.71
N GLN A 114 1.88 -12.17 -20.99
CA GLN A 114 2.71 -12.66 -22.10
C GLN A 114 4.02 -11.86 -22.21
N GLY A 115 5.14 -12.51 -21.81
CA GLY A 115 6.49 -11.95 -21.83
C GLY A 115 6.95 -11.24 -20.56
N ARG A 116 6.14 -11.24 -19.47
CA ARG A 116 6.52 -10.64 -18.18
C ARG A 116 7.01 -11.67 -17.19
N ARG A 117 7.96 -11.26 -16.34
CA ARG A 117 8.41 -12.08 -15.21
C ARG A 117 7.48 -11.92 -14.05
N VAL A 118 6.80 -13.00 -13.66
CA VAL A 118 5.90 -13.04 -12.50
C VAL A 118 6.51 -13.93 -11.43
N ALA A 119 6.82 -13.38 -10.26
CA ALA A 119 7.22 -14.15 -9.09
C ALA A 119 6.02 -14.43 -8.19
N LEU A 120 6.00 -15.56 -7.53
CA LEU A 120 5.06 -15.92 -6.48
C LEU A 120 5.70 -15.67 -5.10
N ALA A 121 5.04 -14.91 -4.24
CA ALA A 121 5.42 -14.76 -2.84
C ALA A 121 4.32 -15.30 -1.92
N ILE A 122 4.50 -16.52 -1.40
CA ILE A 122 3.63 -17.11 -0.40
C ILE A 122 4.00 -16.49 0.95
N ASN A 123 3.14 -15.59 1.44
CA ASN A 123 3.39 -14.78 2.63
C ASN A 123 2.70 -15.33 3.88
N LYS A 124 3.17 -14.89 5.05
CA LYS A 124 2.68 -15.30 6.37
C LYS A 124 2.94 -16.79 6.66
N ILE A 125 4.09 -17.27 6.21
CA ILE A 125 4.51 -18.67 6.44
C ILE A 125 4.64 -19.01 7.92
N ASP A 126 4.84 -18.01 8.77
CA ASP A 126 4.86 -18.12 10.23
C ASP A 126 3.51 -18.56 10.85
N ARG A 127 2.46 -18.68 10.04
CA ARG A 127 1.10 -19.07 10.46
C ARG A 127 0.68 -20.47 9.99
N VAL A 128 1.54 -21.18 9.29
CA VAL A 128 1.24 -22.49 8.73
C VAL A 128 2.42 -23.45 8.88
N GLU A 129 2.14 -24.75 8.84
CA GLU A 129 3.16 -25.78 8.89
C GLU A 129 3.76 -26.06 7.51
N ALA A 130 5.00 -26.56 7.48
CA ALA A 130 5.74 -26.82 6.24
C ALA A 130 5.02 -27.74 5.23
N PRO A 131 4.31 -28.83 5.62
CA PRO A 131 3.58 -29.64 4.66
C PRO A 131 2.50 -28.88 3.89
N VAL A 132 1.81 -27.93 4.54
CA VAL A 132 0.81 -27.08 3.91
C VAL A 132 1.44 -26.19 2.85
N LEU A 133 2.62 -25.61 3.14
CA LEU A 133 3.37 -24.77 2.21
C LEU A 133 3.79 -25.55 0.96
N LEU A 134 4.27 -26.78 1.12
CA LEU A 134 4.69 -27.60 0.00
C LEU A 134 3.52 -27.93 -0.94
N GLY A 135 2.38 -28.32 -0.38
CA GLY A 135 1.15 -28.58 -1.14
C GLY A 135 0.69 -27.34 -1.90
N LEU A 136 0.60 -26.20 -1.20
CA LEU A 136 0.18 -24.92 -1.78
C LEU A 136 1.12 -24.46 -2.90
N THR A 137 2.44 -24.59 -2.71
CA THR A 137 3.44 -24.26 -3.72
C THR A 137 3.27 -25.08 -4.97
N LYS A 138 3.09 -26.42 -4.82
CA LYS A 138 2.86 -27.32 -5.95
C LYS A 138 1.59 -26.90 -6.72
N ASP A 139 0.46 -26.78 -6.03
CA ASP A 139 -0.83 -26.47 -6.64
C ASP A 139 -0.81 -25.12 -7.40
N LEU A 140 -0.06 -24.12 -6.90
CA LEU A 140 0.05 -22.82 -7.55
C LEU A 140 0.95 -22.86 -8.79
N ASN A 141 2.10 -23.57 -8.72
CA ASN A 141 3.00 -23.71 -9.87
C ASN A 141 2.42 -24.60 -10.98
N GLU A 142 1.48 -25.50 -10.65
CA GLU A 142 0.72 -26.26 -11.67
C GLU A 142 -0.32 -25.38 -12.39
N ARG A 143 -0.75 -24.26 -11.80
CA ARG A 143 -1.78 -23.37 -12.36
C ARG A 143 -1.20 -22.22 -13.17
N PHE A 144 -0.01 -21.78 -12.84
CA PHE A 144 0.64 -20.64 -13.49
C PHE A 144 2.17 -20.84 -13.49
N ASP A 145 2.80 -20.51 -14.60
CA ASP A 145 4.25 -20.60 -14.80
C ASP A 145 4.94 -19.38 -14.16
N PHE A 146 5.27 -19.50 -12.88
CA PHE A 146 6.01 -18.46 -12.17
C PHE A 146 7.49 -18.54 -12.46
N ALA A 147 8.13 -17.39 -12.66
CA ALA A 147 9.58 -17.30 -12.86
C ALA A 147 10.35 -17.78 -11.62
N GLU A 148 9.81 -17.54 -10.41
CA GLU A 148 10.38 -18.01 -9.15
C GLU A 148 9.29 -18.01 -8.06
N THR A 149 9.45 -18.85 -7.03
CA THR A 149 8.51 -18.95 -5.90
C THR A 149 9.24 -18.77 -4.58
N PHE A 150 8.78 -17.78 -3.80
CA PHE A 150 9.33 -17.44 -2.49
C PHE A 150 8.34 -17.73 -1.38
N MET A 151 8.84 -18.33 -0.31
CA MET A 151 8.11 -18.51 0.93
C MET A 151 8.59 -17.44 1.92
N ILE A 152 7.73 -16.48 2.26
CA ILE A 152 8.12 -15.31 3.05
C ILE A 152 7.25 -15.07 4.28
N SER A 153 7.81 -14.39 5.27
CA SER A 153 7.07 -13.65 6.27
C SER A 153 7.47 -12.18 6.18
N ALA A 154 6.65 -11.37 5.54
CA ALA A 154 6.91 -9.94 5.42
C ALA A 154 6.98 -9.25 6.80
N GLU A 155 6.24 -9.76 7.80
CA GLU A 155 6.25 -9.26 9.17
C GLU A 155 7.53 -9.64 9.93
N LYS A 156 8.01 -10.88 9.78
CA LYS A 156 9.20 -11.40 10.49
C LYS A 156 10.50 -11.20 9.71
N GLY A 157 10.43 -11.00 8.39
CA GLY A 157 11.57 -10.83 7.51
C GLY A 157 12.09 -12.11 6.88
N HIS A 158 11.53 -13.29 7.21
CA HIS A 158 11.98 -14.54 6.66
C HIS A 158 11.77 -14.58 5.14
N GLY A 159 12.80 -15.00 4.38
CA GLY A 159 12.76 -15.14 2.93
C GLY A 159 12.67 -13.81 2.13
N VAL A 160 12.60 -12.66 2.81
CA VAL A 160 12.46 -11.35 2.17
C VAL A 160 13.74 -10.93 1.47
N ASP A 161 14.91 -11.22 2.03
CA ASP A 161 16.20 -10.87 1.43
C ASP A 161 16.49 -11.70 0.17
N ASP A 162 16.03 -12.96 0.11
CA ASP A 162 16.14 -13.79 -1.10
C ASP A 162 15.29 -13.22 -2.23
N LEU A 163 14.04 -12.85 -1.93
CA LEU A 163 13.17 -12.16 -2.88
C LEU A 163 13.80 -10.84 -3.35
N ARG A 164 14.37 -10.03 -2.45
CA ARG A 164 14.98 -8.73 -2.81
C ARG A 164 16.18 -8.92 -3.74
N ARG A 165 17.07 -9.87 -3.45
CA ARG A 165 18.22 -10.19 -4.30
C ARG A 165 17.80 -10.68 -5.69
N TRP A 166 16.79 -11.54 -5.74
CA TRP A 166 16.27 -12.03 -7.01
C TRP A 166 15.68 -10.87 -7.83
N LEU A 167 14.84 -10.02 -7.22
CA LEU A 167 14.28 -8.84 -7.88
C LEU A 167 15.38 -7.94 -8.46
N ALA A 168 16.43 -7.65 -7.69
CA ALA A 168 17.56 -6.84 -8.15
C ALA A 168 18.24 -7.42 -9.38
N ALA A 169 18.37 -8.76 -9.46
CA ALA A 169 18.98 -9.45 -10.61
C ALA A 169 18.09 -9.44 -11.86
N GLU A 170 16.76 -9.37 -11.68
CA GLU A 170 15.78 -9.41 -12.78
C GLU A 170 15.55 -8.05 -13.44
N LEU A 171 15.90 -6.95 -12.76
CA LEU A 171 15.71 -5.62 -13.32
C LEU A 171 16.61 -5.34 -14.53
N PRO A 172 16.16 -4.53 -15.50
CA PRO A 172 16.94 -4.13 -16.65
C PRO A 172 18.17 -3.31 -16.25
N GLU A 173 19.22 -3.42 -17.04
CA GLU A 173 20.39 -2.54 -16.94
C GLU A 173 20.00 -1.11 -17.34
N GLY A 174 20.39 -0.13 -16.53
CA GLY A 174 20.06 1.26 -16.78
C GLY A 174 20.44 2.18 -15.61
N PRO A 175 20.35 3.50 -15.82
CA PRO A 175 20.59 4.47 -14.75
C PRO A 175 19.48 4.38 -13.69
N TRP A 176 19.82 4.77 -12.46
CA TRP A 176 18.83 4.90 -11.38
C TRP A 176 17.76 5.94 -11.73
N LEU A 177 16.52 5.64 -11.39
CA LEU A 177 15.34 6.45 -11.69
C LEU A 177 15.10 7.56 -10.67
N TYR A 178 15.59 7.36 -9.45
CA TYR A 178 15.48 8.27 -8.32
C TYR A 178 16.85 8.50 -7.66
N PRO A 179 17.06 9.60 -6.91
CA PRO A 179 18.22 9.76 -6.04
C PRO A 179 18.39 8.58 -5.09
N GLU A 180 19.64 8.22 -4.77
CA GLU A 180 19.96 7.05 -3.93
C GLU A 180 19.34 7.10 -2.53
N ASP A 181 19.21 8.30 -1.96
CA ASP A 181 18.63 8.57 -0.66
C ASP A 181 17.10 8.75 -0.65
N GLN A 182 16.46 8.69 -1.81
CA GLN A 182 15.02 8.80 -1.91
C GLN A 182 14.34 7.45 -1.61
N ILE A 183 13.54 7.40 -0.55
CA ILE A 183 12.84 6.19 -0.09
C ILE A 183 11.41 6.03 -0.64
N ALA A 184 10.81 7.11 -1.13
CA ALA A 184 9.47 7.10 -1.71
C ALA A 184 9.24 8.25 -2.67
N ASP A 185 8.38 8.03 -3.65
CA ASP A 185 7.90 9.06 -4.59
C ASP A 185 6.50 9.55 -4.15
N LEU A 186 6.45 10.14 -2.95
CA LEU A 186 5.23 10.71 -2.37
C LEU A 186 5.55 12.01 -1.63
N PRO A 187 4.72 13.05 -1.81
CA PRO A 187 4.82 14.24 -0.99
C PRO A 187 4.69 13.91 0.51
N MET A 188 5.54 14.48 1.34
CA MET A 188 5.54 14.27 2.80
C MET A 188 4.16 14.56 3.43
N ARG A 189 3.42 15.52 2.88
CA ARG A 189 2.04 15.84 3.29
C ARG A 189 1.09 14.67 3.10
N MET A 190 1.29 13.88 2.07
CA MET A 190 0.46 12.73 1.75
C MET A 190 0.77 11.55 2.68
N ILE A 191 2.05 11.30 2.96
CA ILE A 191 2.48 10.29 3.93
C ILE A 191 1.89 10.62 5.32
N ALA A 192 1.94 11.87 5.75
CA ALA A 192 1.37 12.30 7.02
C ALA A 192 -0.16 12.13 7.09
N ALA A 193 -0.87 12.42 5.99
CA ALA A 193 -2.31 12.21 5.91
C ALA A 193 -2.67 10.71 5.99
N GLU A 194 -1.93 9.85 5.31
CA GLU A 194 -2.11 8.40 5.35
C GLU A 194 -1.83 7.82 6.76
N MET A 195 -0.81 8.28 7.47
CA MET A 195 -0.56 7.88 8.87
C MET A 195 -1.76 8.20 9.77
N THR A 196 -2.33 9.38 9.63
CA THR A 196 -3.56 9.75 10.37
C THR A 196 -4.75 8.90 9.94
N ARG A 197 -4.91 8.62 8.64
CA ARG A 197 -5.96 7.76 8.12
C ARG A 197 -5.83 6.32 8.64
N GLU A 198 -4.63 5.82 8.80
CA GLU A 198 -4.39 4.51 9.45
C GLU A 198 -4.95 4.48 10.87
N LYS A 199 -4.66 5.50 11.70
CA LYS A 199 -5.14 5.55 13.09
C LYS A 199 -6.67 5.62 13.16
N LEU A 200 -7.28 6.35 12.24
CA LEU A 200 -8.75 6.36 12.08
C LEU A 200 -9.25 4.97 11.66
N THR A 201 -8.64 4.35 10.67
CA THR A 201 -9.03 3.04 10.15
C THR A 201 -8.96 1.96 11.23
N LEU A 202 -7.95 1.99 12.09
CA LEU A 202 -7.80 1.02 13.17
C LEU A 202 -8.87 1.17 14.26
N ARG A 203 -9.34 2.39 14.53
CA ARG A 203 -10.28 2.69 15.61
C ARG A 203 -11.75 2.66 15.19
N LEU A 204 -12.04 3.01 13.96
CA LEU A 204 -13.40 3.06 13.45
C LEU A 204 -13.85 1.70 12.94
N HIS A 205 -15.16 1.43 12.98
CA HIS A 205 -15.74 0.14 12.64
C HIS A 205 -16.69 0.23 11.45
N GLN A 206 -17.16 -0.92 10.99
CA GLN A 206 -18.10 -1.07 9.87
C GLN A 206 -17.55 -0.38 8.60
N GLU A 207 -18.40 0.34 7.86
CA GLU A 207 -18.06 1.02 6.61
C GLU A 207 -17.43 2.41 6.78
N LEU A 208 -17.39 2.96 7.98
CA LEU A 208 -16.90 4.32 8.21
C LEU A 208 -15.43 4.53 7.77
N PRO A 209 -14.51 3.57 7.98
CA PRO A 209 -13.14 3.68 7.45
C PRO A 209 -13.08 3.88 5.93
N TYR A 210 -14.09 3.38 5.20
CA TYR A 210 -14.16 3.47 3.73
C TYR A 210 -14.85 4.75 3.23
N GLN A 211 -15.47 5.51 4.13
CA GLN A 211 -16.24 6.72 3.83
C GLN A 211 -15.59 7.98 4.38
N LEU A 212 -14.31 7.92 4.69
CA LEU A 212 -13.50 9.06 5.10
C LEU A 212 -12.23 9.18 4.29
N THR A 213 -11.70 10.38 4.21
CA THR A 213 -10.34 10.66 3.74
C THR A 213 -9.68 11.70 4.64
N VAL A 214 -8.34 11.76 4.59
CA VAL A 214 -7.55 12.74 5.34
C VAL A 214 -6.70 13.53 4.36
N GLU A 215 -6.62 14.83 4.54
CA GLU A 215 -5.79 15.72 3.76
C GLU A 215 -4.97 16.62 4.67
N THR A 216 -3.71 16.84 4.30
CA THR A 216 -2.87 17.84 4.96
C THR A 216 -3.11 19.20 4.31
N GLU A 217 -3.85 20.09 5.01
CA GLU A 217 -4.16 21.43 4.56
C GLU A 217 -2.96 22.37 4.70
N THR A 218 -2.31 22.34 5.87
CA THR A 218 -1.19 23.22 6.19
C THR A 218 -0.01 22.42 6.72
N TRP A 219 1.19 22.82 6.28
CA TRP A 219 2.46 22.32 6.80
C TRP A 219 3.43 23.48 6.94
N GLU A 220 3.80 23.79 8.15
CA GLU A 220 4.69 24.92 8.50
C GLU A 220 5.91 24.43 9.28
N GLU A 221 7.08 24.80 8.80
CA GLU A 221 8.32 24.63 9.53
C GLU A 221 8.48 25.77 10.53
N ARG A 222 8.63 25.47 11.80
CA ARG A 222 8.81 26.48 12.83
C ARG A 222 10.28 26.78 13.10
N LYS A 223 10.55 27.96 13.64
CA LYS A 223 11.92 28.42 13.97
C LYS A 223 12.64 27.52 14.99
N ASP A 224 11.90 26.82 15.84
CA ASP A 224 12.42 25.87 16.82
C ASP A 224 12.70 24.46 16.24
N GLY A 225 12.60 24.31 14.91
CA GLY A 225 12.77 23.04 14.20
C GLY A 225 11.58 22.10 14.26
N SER A 226 10.49 22.45 14.97
CA SER A 226 9.27 21.66 15.00
C SER A 226 8.41 21.87 13.75
N ALA A 227 7.60 20.87 13.38
CA ALA A 227 6.61 20.97 12.32
C ALA A 227 5.22 21.22 12.91
N ARG A 228 4.46 22.17 12.33
CA ARG A 228 3.03 22.34 12.56
C ARG A 228 2.28 21.80 11.37
N ILE A 229 1.39 20.82 11.62
CA ILE A 229 0.62 20.12 10.60
C ILE A 229 -0.87 20.25 10.93
N GLU A 230 -1.63 20.77 9.99
CA GLU A 230 -3.10 20.82 10.08
C GLU A 230 -3.71 19.89 9.04
N GLN A 231 -4.62 19.03 9.49
CA GLN A 231 -5.25 18.03 8.62
C GLN A 231 -6.77 18.11 8.72
N LEU A 232 -7.41 17.92 7.57
CA LEU A 232 -8.86 17.81 7.43
C LEU A 232 -9.23 16.34 7.25
N ILE A 233 -10.17 15.90 8.08
CA ILE A 233 -10.79 14.59 7.95
C ILE A 233 -12.17 14.82 7.32
N TYR A 234 -12.34 14.41 6.08
CA TYR A 234 -13.62 14.49 5.39
C TYR A 234 -14.43 13.22 5.61
N VAL A 235 -15.70 13.41 5.91
CA VAL A 235 -16.71 12.35 6.05
C VAL A 235 -17.94 12.70 5.22
N THR A 236 -18.73 11.69 4.87
CA THR A 236 -19.86 11.87 3.93
C THR A 236 -21.14 12.41 4.58
N ARG A 237 -21.28 12.41 5.92
CA ARG A 237 -22.49 12.87 6.63
C ARG A 237 -22.22 13.21 8.09
N ASP A 238 -23.11 14.00 8.71
CA ASP A 238 -22.97 14.44 10.11
C ASP A 238 -22.92 13.30 11.12
N GLY A 239 -23.67 12.21 10.91
CA GLY A 239 -23.60 11.03 11.79
C GLY A 239 -22.18 10.44 11.82
N HIS A 240 -21.45 10.42 10.70
CA HIS A 240 -20.07 9.99 10.63
C HIS A 240 -19.12 10.94 11.38
N LYS A 241 -19.36 12.26 11.28
CA LYS A 241 -18.61 13.27 12.02
C LYS A 241 -18.72 13.03 13.53
N GLY A 242 -19.93 12.77 14.03
CA GLY A 242 -20.15 12.44 15.44
C GLY A 242 -19.36 11.22 15.91
N ILE A 243 -19.32 10.14 15.10
CA ILE A 243 -18.57 8.91 15.42
C ILE A 243 -17.06 9.16 15.41
N VAL A 244 -16.53 9.91 14.42
CA VAL A 244 -15.10 10.25 14.33
C VAL A 244 -14.66 11.12 15.51
N LEU A 245 -15.49 12.07 15.95
CA LEU A 245 -15.21 12.86 17.13
C LEU A 245 -15.25 12.00 18.40
N GLY A 246 -16.24 11.13 18.51
CA GLY A 246 -16.49 10.33 19.71
C GLY A 246 -17.12 11.11 20.84
N HIS A 247 -17.47 10.42 21.94
CA HIS A 247 -18.04 11.06 23.11
C HIS A 247 -17.07 12.11 23.68
N LYS A 248 -17.50 13.34 23.82
CA LYS A 248 -16.67 14.49 24.28
C LYS A 248 -15.32 14.61 23.58
N GLY A 249 -15.20 14.15 22.32
CA GLY A 249 -13.97 14.23 21.55
C GLY A 249 -12.92 13.15 21.86
N GLU A 250 -13.27 12.10 22.59
CA GLU A 250 -12.30 11.06 22.99
C GLU A 250 -11.67 10.32 21.81
N THR A 251 -12.44 9.98 20.77
CA THR A 251 -11.93 9.24 19.61
C THR A 251 -10.92 10.08 18.84
N ILE A 252 -11.26 11.32 18.49
CA ILE A 252 -10.38 12.20 17.73
C ILE A 252 -9.11 12.57 18.52
N LYS A 253 -9.22 12.74 19.84
CA LYS A 253 -8.08 12.99 20.73
C LYS A 253 -7.11 11.82 20.71
N ALA A 254 -7.61 10.59 20.82
CA ALA A 254 -6.77 9.39 20.81
C ALA A 254 -6.13 9.16 19.42
N VAL A 255 -6.85 9.44 18.32
CA VAL A 255 -6.28 9.41 16.96
C VAL A 255 -5.17 10.45 16.81
N SER A 256 -5.42 11.70 17.24
CA SER A 256 -4.44 12.78 17.18
C SER A 256 -3.16 12.46 17.97
N GLN A 257 -3.30 11.88 19.16
CA GLN A 257 -2.15 11.47 19.97
C GLN A 257 -1.32 10.39 19.28
N ALA A 258 -1.97 9.33 18.77
CA ALA A 258 -1.29 8.23 18.09
C ALA A 258 -0.62 8.68 16.78
N ALA A 259 -1.32 9.46 15.95
CA ALA A 259 -0.77 9.98 14.71
C ALA A 259 0.39 10.95 14.95
N ARG A 260 0.28 11.84 15.94
CA ARG A 260 1.35 12.76 16.31
C ARG A 260 2.60 12.04 16.80
N ALA A 261 2.45 11.00 17.63
CA ALA A 261 3.59 10.23 18.13
C ALA A 261 4.35 9.58 16.96
N GLU A 262 3.64 8.93 16.04
CA GLU A 262 4.25 8.28 14.89
C GLU A 262 4.89 9.29 13.91
N LEU A 263 4.22 10.42 13.64
CA LEU A 263 4.79 11.49 12.81
C LEU A 263 6.05 12.10 13.44
N THR A 264 6.10 12.21 14.78
CA THR A 264 7.29 12.69 15.50
C THR A 264 8.46 11.72 15.33
N GLU A 265 8.20 10.41 15.43
CA GLU A 265 9.20 9.37 15.20
C GLU A 265 9.66 9.37 13.73
N PHE A 266 8.73 9.36 12.80
CA PHE A 266 9.00 9.32 11.37
C PHE A 266 9.82 10.53 10.88
N LEU A 267 9.50 11.73 11.36
CA LEU A 267 10.20 12.98 10.99
C LEU A 267 11.48 13.23 11.81
N GLY A 268 11.72 12.45 12.87
CA GLY A 268 12.86 12.64 13.78
C GLY A 268 12.83 13.98 14.54
N ARG A 269 11.66 14.62 14.63
CA ARG A 269 11.50 15.95 15.24
C ARG A 269 10.09 16.16 15.80
N LYS A 270 9.94 17.14 16.67
CA LYS A 270 8.67 17.47 17.32
C LYS A 270 7.59 17.89 16.30
N VAL A 271 6.41 17.29 16.41
CA VAL A 271 5.24 17.58 15.58
C VAL A 271 4.09 18.14 16.41
N HIS A 272 3.47 19.20 15.91
CA HIS A 272 2.22 19.75 16.40
C HIS A 272 1.11 19.42 15.39
N LEU A 273 0.31 18.41 15.69
CA LEU A 273 -0.76 17.94 14.81
C LEU A 273 -2.12 18.48 15.25
N PHE A 274 -2.83 19.09 14.32
CA PHE A 274 -4.21 19.58 14.50
C PHE A 274 -5.14 18.89 13.52
N LEU A 275 -6.22 18.29 14.03
CA LEU A 275 -7.19 17.57 13.23
C LEU A 275 -8.55 18.27 13.27
N GLN A 276 -9.15 18.49 12.12
CA GLN A 276 -10.51 19.03 12.00
C GLN A 276 -11.37 18.05 11.18
N VAL A 277 -12.59 17.78 11.62
CA VAL A 277 -13.54 16.92 10.91
C VAL A 277 -14.57 17.80 10.18
N LYS A 278 -14.63 17.64 8.85
CA LYS A 278 -15.60 18.34 7.99
C LYS A 278 -16.50 17.34 7.27
N VAL A 279 -17.76 17.70 7.09
CA VAL A 279 -18.69 16.94 6.25
C VAL A 279 -18.55 17.40 4.81
N ARG A 280 -18.37 16.46 3.89
CA ARG A 280 -18.30 16.68 2.45
C ARG A 280 -18.95 15.49 1.74
N GLU A 281 -20.26 15.61 1.50
CA GLU A 281 -21.11 14.49 1.09
C GLU A 281 -20.62 13.77 -0.18
N LYS A 282 -20.10 14.51 -1.15
CA LYS A 282 -19.72 14.01 -2.47
C LYS A 282 -18.22 13.84 -2.67
N TRP A 283 -17.41 13.82 -1.63
CA TRP A 283 -15.95 13.74 -1.79
C TRP A 283 -15.49 12.49 -2.59
N LEU A 284 -16.28 11.40 -2.54
CA LEU A 284 -16.02 10.17 -3.32
C LEU A 284 -16.28 10.33 -4.83
N GLU A 285 -16.89 11.43 -5.26
CA GLU A 285 -17.25 11.72 -6.66
C GLU A 285 -16.41 12.87 -7.25
N GLU A 286 -15.43 13.38 -6.52
CA GLU A 286 -14.59 14.49 -6.93
C GLU A 286 -13.34 14.00 -7.67
N ALA A 287 -13.20 14.35 -8.95
CA ALA A 287 -12.08 13.92 -9.79
C ALA A 287 -10.70 14.29 -9.21
N GLU A 288 -10.57 15.50 -8.64
CA GLU A 288 -9.34 15.98 -8.01
C GLU A 288 -8.79 15.02 -6.95
N ARG A 289 -9.68 14.32 -6.24
CA ARG A 289 -9.27 13.36 -5.21
C ARG A 289 -8.73 12.06 -5.77
N TYR A 290 -9.23 11.64 -6.92
CA TYR A 290 -8.69 10.51 -7.65
C TYR A 290 -7.28 10.83 -8.13
N ASP A 291 -7.09 12.02 -8.71
CA ASP A 291 -5.78 12.49 -9.16
C ASP A 291 -4.77 12.53 -7.99
N GLN A 292 -5.17 13.03 -6.82
CA GLN A 292 -4.34 13.04 -5.62
C GLN A 292 -3.95 11.62 -5.14
N MET A 293 -4.80 10.63 -5.39
CA MET A 293 -4.51 9.22 -5.09
C MET A 293 -3.74 8.51 -6.23
N GLY A 294 -3.46 9.19 -7.33
CA GLY A 294 -2.88 8.59 -8.52
C GLY A 294 -3.84 7.61 -9.22
N LEU A 295 -5.14 7.85 -9.13
CA LEU A 295 -6.21 7.06 -9.74
C LEU A 295 -6.86 7.85 -10.89
N ASP A 296 -7.26 7.18 -11.96
CA ASP A 296 -8.05 7.81 -13.01
C ASP A 296 -9.54 7.80 -12.62
N PHE A 297 -10.14 9.01 -12.62
CA PHE A 297 -11.56 9.16 -12.35
C PHE A 297 -12.45 8.49 -13.39
N LYS A 298 -11.98 8.35 -14.65
CA LYS A 298 -12.71 7.71 -15.75
C LYS A 298 -12.81 6.20 -15.57
N ASP A 299 -11.78 5.56 -15.04
CA ASP A 299 -11.74 4.12 -14.76
C ASP A 299 -12.83 3.68 -13.77
N GLY A 300 -13.31 4.59 -12.95
CA GLY A 300 -14.44 4.36 -12.06
C GLY A 300 -15.81 4.25 -12.75
N ASN A 301 -15.92 4.55 -14.05
CA ASN A 301 -17.18 4.48 -14.82
C ASN A 301 -17.36 3.16 -15.59
N ALA A 302 -16.31 2.33 -15.71
CA ALA A 302 -16.31 1.06 -16.44
C ALA A 302 -17.03 -0.06 -15.69
#